data_22437d8f9708812ba2ee8deac8f24008
#
_entry.id   22437d8f9708812ba2ee8deac8f24008
#
_cell.length_a   1.000
_cell.length_b   1.000
_cell.length_c   1.000
_cell.angle_alpha   90.00
_cell.angle_beta   90.00
_cell.angle_gamma   90.00
#
_symmetry.space_group_name_H-M   'P 1'
#
loop_
_entity.id
_entity.type
_entity.pdbx_description
1 polymer ?
#
loop_
_entity_poly.entity_id
_entity_poly.type
_entity_poly.pdbx_seq_one_letter_code
_entity_poly.pdbx_strand_id
1 'polypeptide(L)'
;FDDIAKLMRAFRKLLEAGHSLLVIEHNLDVVRASDWIVDLGPEGGEAGGELVCAGTVAEVMACAASHTGRALKAYATAFEDWARPTIQPAALPAPPQADDSIRIHNAREHNLKGVDVDIPRNRFTVVTGVSGSGKSTLAFDILFAEGQRRYLESLNAYARQFVQPSARPDVDAIFGIPPTVAIEQ
;
A
#
# COMPACT_ATOMS: atom_id res chain seq x y z
N PHE A 1 12.55 3.79 -18.58
CA PHE A 1 13.42 3.01 -17.66
C PHE A 1 14.20 3.92 -16.71
N ASP A 2 14.77 5.04 -17.19
CA ASP A 2 15.61 5.93 -16.37
C ASP A 2 14.80 6.62 -15.24
N ASP A 3 13.55 6.96 -15.49
CA ASP A 3 12.68 7.63 -14.52
C ASP A 3 12.23 6.69 -13.41
N ILE A 4 11.93 5.41 -13.71
CA ILE A 4 11.63 4.40 -12.69
C ILE A 4 12.85 4.18 -11.79
N ALA A 5 14.04 4.10 -12.37
CA ALA A 5 15.28 3.95 -11.59
C ALA A 5 15.55 5.15 -10.67
N LYS A 6 15.23 6.38 -11.10
CA LYS A 6 15.30 7.58 -10.25
C LYS A 6 14.29 7.53 -9.11
N LEU A 7 13.04 7.16 -9.42
CA LEU A 7 11.96 7.01 -8.45
C LEU A 7 12.34 5.97 -7.37
N MET A 8 12.81 4.81 -7.78
CA MET A 8 13.23 3.74 -6.87
C MET A 8 14.40 4.15 -5.97
N ARG A 9 15.33 4.98 -6.46
CA ARG A 9 16.39 5.56 -5.62
C ARG A 9 15.85 6.51 -4.57
N ALA A 10 14.84 7.34 -4.91
CA ALA A 10 14.20 8.22 -3.96
C ALA A 10 13.45 7.44 -2.88
N PHE A 11 12.70 6.41 -3.27
CA PHE A 11 11.99 5.52 -2.34
C PHE A 11 12.95 4.84 -1.35
N ARG A 12 14.08 4.34 -1.85
CA ARG A 12 15.09 3.72 -1.00
C ARG A 12 15.63 4.66 0.07
N LYS A 13 15.91 5.93 -0.29
CA LYS A 13 16.35 6.94 0.68
C LYS A 13 15.32 7.21 1.78
N LEU A 14 14.03 7.22 1.43
CA LEU A 14 12.96 7.40 2.41
C LEU A 14 12.87 6.19 3.36
N LEU A 15 12.98 4.98 2.83
CA LEU A 15 13.00 3.76 3.66
C LEU A 15 14.22 3.71 4.58
N GLU A 16 15.41 4.07 4.09
CA GLU A 16 16.64 4.17 4.90
C GLU A 16 16.53 5.22 6.01
N ALA A 17 15.72 6.25 5.81
CA ALA A 17 15.38 7.24 6.83
C ALA A 17 14.33 6.77 7.85
N GLY A 18 13.85 5.52 7.75
CA GLY A 18 12.89 4.92 8.66
C GLY A 18 11.43 5.25 8.34
N HIS A 19 11.13 5.70 7.11
CA HIS A 19 9.75 5.94 6.68
C HIS A 19 9.10 4.68 6.12
N SER A 20 7.78 4.62 6.24
CA SER A 20 6.94 3.65 5.51
C SER A 20 6.43 4.29 4.23
N LEU A 21 6.44 3.56 3.14
CA LEU A 21 5.93 4.03 1.85
C LEU A 21 4.71 3.22 1.46
N LEU A 22 3.62 3.91 1.14
CA LEU A 22 2.43 3.33 0.53
C LEU A 22 2.20 4.02 -0.81
N VAL A 23 2.19 3.24 -1.89
CA VAL A 23 2.08 3.78 -3.26
C VAL A 23 0.96 3.06 -4.00
N ILE A 24 0.10 3.81 -4.69
CA ILE A 24 -0.87 3.23 -5.62
C ILE A 24 -0.19 3.15 -6.98
N GLU A 25 0.04 1.94 -7.46
CA GLU A 25 0.75 1.71 -8.72
C GLU A 25 0.26 0.45 -9.46
N HIS A 26 0.45 0.46 -10.75
CA HIS A 26 0.15 -0.64 -11.66
C HIS A 26 1.33 -0.99 -12.58
N ASN A 27 2.40 -0.19 -12.55
CA ASN A 27 3.62 -0.50 -13.27
C ASN A 27 4.31 -1.72 -12.64
N LEU A 28 4.48 -2.80 -13.41
CA LEU A 28 4.97 -4.07 -12.89
C LEU A 28 6.41 -4.02 -12.37
N ASP A 29 7.25 -3.11 -12.88
CA ASP A 29 8.62 -2.93 -12.37
C ASP A 29 8.60 -2.33 -10.96
N VAL A 30 7.69 -1.39 -10.69
CA VAL A 30 7.50 -0.79 -9.36
C VAL A 30 6.87 -1.81 -8.42
N VAL A 31 5.83 -2.53 -8.87
CA VAL A 31 5.16 -3.58 -8.07
C VAL A 31 6.15 -4.69 -7.67
N ARG A 32 7.00 -5.16 -8.60
CA ARG A 32 8.02 -6.16 -8.31
C ARG A 32 9.09 -5.70 -7.33
N ALA A 33 9.35 -4.42 -7.26
CA ALA A 33 10.35 -3.83 -6.36
C ALA A 33 9.81 -3.57 -4.95
N SER A 34 8.51 -3.79 -4.71
CA SER A 34 7.90 -3.60 -3.40
C SER A 34 8.23 -4.74 -2.43
N ASP A 35 8.19 -4.43 -1.14
CA ASP A 35 8.30 -5.41 -0.06
C ASP A 35 6.96 -6.11 0.21
N TRP A 36 5.86 -5.38 -0.02
CA TRP A 36 4.50 -5.83 0.27
C TRP A 36 3.51 -5.30 -0.77
N ILE A 37 2.50 -6.09 -1.09
CA ILE A 37 1.42 -5.72 -2.01
C ILE A 37 0.10 -5.89 -1.29
N VAL A 38 -0.81 -4.93 -1.48
CA VAL A 38 -2.23 -5.01 -1.12
C VAL A 38 -3.02 -4.96 -2.43
N ASP A 39 -3.64 -6.07 -2.82
CA ASP A 39 -4.40 -6.18 -4.08
C ASP A 39 -5.89 -6.10 -3.81
N LEU A 40 -6.54 -5.06 -4.34
CA LEU A 40 -7.97 -4.79 -4.17
C LEU A 40 -8.74 -5.12 -5.45
N GLY A 41 -9.93 -5.69 -5.28
CA GLY A 41 -10.76 -6.12 -6.40
C GLY A 41 -12.08 -6.74 -5.93
N PRO A 42 -12.52 -7.80 -6.64
CA PRO A 42 -11.95 -8.34 -7.90
C PRO A 42 -12.16 -7.42 -9.10
N GLU A 43 -13.21 -6.59 -9.06
CA GLU A 43 -13.64 -5.66 -10.09
C GLU A 43 -13.59 -4.22 -9.58
N GLY A 44 -14.11 -3.26 -10.38
CA GLY A 44 -14.28 -1.86 -10.00
C GLY A 44 -15.71 -1.51 -9.57
N GLY A 45 -15.88 -0.36 -8.94
CA GLY A 45 -17.18 0.15 -8.51
C GLY A 45 -17.84 -0.73 -7.45
N GLU A 46 -19.14 -0.98 -7.58
CA GLU A 46 -19.91 -1.79 -6.62
C GLU A 46 -19.49 -3.26 -6.58
N ALA A 47 -18.91 -3.79 -7.66
CA ALA A 47 -18.37 -5.15 -7.72
C ALA A 47 -16.93 -5.26 -7.19
N GLY A 48 -16.31 -4.15 -6.83
CA GLY A 48 -14.99 -4.07 -6.19
C GLY A 48 -15.05 -3.89 -4.69
N GLY A 49 -14.00 -3.33 -4.13
CA GLY A 49 -13.93 -2.96 -2.71
C GLY A 49 -13.62 -4.11 -1.77
N GLU A 50 -13.12 -5.24 -2.28
CA GLU A 50 -12.71 -6.39 -1.48
C GLU A 50 -11.18 -6.52 -1.47
N LEU A 51 -10.64 -7.06 -0.39
CA LEU A 51 -9.25 -7.48 -0.36
C LEU A 51 -9.12 -8.83 -1.09
N VAL A 52 -8.47 -8.83 -2.24
CA VAL A 52 -8.19 -10.06 -2.99
C VAL A 52 -7.08 -10.85 -2.33
N CYS A 53 -5.98 -10.20 -2.04
CA CYS A 53 -4.87 -10.73 -1.24
C CYS A 53 -3.94 -9.61 -0.77
N ALA A 54 -3.16 -9.90 0.28
CA ALA A 54 -2.04 -9.07 0.70
C ALA A 54 -0.85 -9.96 1.05
N GLY A 55 0.36 -9.50 0.76
CA GLY A 55 1.57 -10.28 1.01
C GLY A 55 2.77 -9.79 0.23
N THR A 56 3.84 -10.56 0.28
CA THR A 56 5.03 -10.38 -0.55
C THR A 56 4.69 -10.59 -2.04
N VAL A 57 5.57 -10.14 -2.93
CA VAL A 57 5.42 -10.35 -4.38
C VAL A 57 5.21 -11.84 -4.70
N ALA A 58 5.92 -12.76 -4.03
CA ALA A 58 5.80 -14.19 -4.25
C ALA A 58 4.43 -14.75 -3.81
N GLU A 59 3.90 -14.29 -2.68
CA GLU A 59 2.58 -14.69 -2.17
C GLU A 59 1.47 -14.18 -3.09
N VAL A 60 1.54 -12.94 -3.55
CA VAL A 60 0.57 -12.37 -4.50
C VAL A 60 0.65 -13.09 -5.86
N MET A 61 1.83 -13.44 -6.35
CA MET A 61 1.99 -14.28 -7.52
C MET A 61 1.37 -15.68 -7.33
N ALA A 62 1.37 -16.23 -6.14
CA ALA A 62 0.74 -17.52 -5.83
C ALA A 62 -0.79 -17.43 -5.72
N CYS A 63 -1.34 -16.24 -5.48
CA CYS A 63 -2.78 -16.02 -5.34
C CYS A 63 -3.51 -16.15 -6.69
N ALA A 64 -4.29 -17.21 -6.86
CA ALA A 64 -5.00 -17.51 -8.11
C ALA A 64 -6.07 -16.45 -8.46
N ALA A 65 -6.67 -15.82 -7.45
CA ALA A 65 -7.69 -14.77 -7.63
C ALA A 65 -7.10 -13.43 -8.10
N SER A 66 -5.80 -13.19 -7.84
CA SER A 66 -5.16 -11.92 -8.13
C SER A 66 -4.89 -11.73 -9.63
N HIS A 67 -5.45 -10.67 -10.20
CA HIS A 67 -5.11 -10.22 -11.57
C HIS A 67 -3.66 -9.71 -11.61
N THR A 68 -3.24 -8.98 -10.60
CA THR A 68 -1.87 -8.48 -10.41
C THR A 68 -0.88 -9.63 -10.31
N GLY A 69 -1.20 -10.68 -9.55
CA GLY A 69 -0.36 -11.87 -9.42
C GLY A 69 -0.18 -12.62 -10.75
N ARG A 70 -1.25 -12.74 -11.55
CA ARG A 70 -1.17 -13.32 -12.90
C ARG A 70 -0.30 -12.48 -13.84
N ALA A 71 -0.46 -11.17 -13.82
CA ALA A 71 0.35 -10.25 -14.61
C ALA A 71 1.84 -10.33 -14.23
N LEU A 72 2.16 -10.36 -12.93
CA LEU A 72 3.51 -10.52 -12.42
C LEU A 72 4.16 -11.84 -12.86
N LYS A 73 3.40 -12.96 -12.85
CA LYS A 73 3.89 -14.25 -13.36
C LYS A 73 4.23 -14.19 -14.84
N ALA A 74 3.28 -13.67 -15.64
CA ALA A 74 3.51 -13.54 -17.09
C ALA A 74 4.71 -12.64 -17.39
N TYR A 75 4.84 -11.54 -16.65
CA TYR A 75 5.95 -10.63 -16.77
C TYR A 75 7.30 -11.29 -16.41
N ALA A 76 7.34 -12.03 -15.30
CA ALA A 76 8.55 -12.75 -14.87
C ALA A 76 8.99 -13.77 -15.93
N THR A 77 8.06 -14.55 -16.49
CA THR A 77 8.35 -15.55 -17.53
C THR A 77 8.87 -14.90 -18.82
N ALA A 78 8.31 -13.75 -19.22
CA ALA A 78 8.76 -13.03 -20.41
C ALA A 78 10.20 -12.45 -20.26
N PHE A 79 10.63 -12.18 -19.02
CA PHE A 79 11.97 -11.66 -18.75
C PHE A 79 13.02 -12.74 -18.45
N GLU A 80 12.62 -13.94 -18.02
CA GLU A 80 13.54 -15.07 -17.86
C GLU A 80 14.19 -15.50 -19.17
N ASP A 81 13.50 -15.28 -20.29
CA ASP A 81 14.01 -15.51 -21.65
C ASP A 81 15.01 -14.42 -22.13
N TRP A 82 15.09 -13.27 -21.48
CA TRP A 82 15.84 -12.12 -22.02
C TRP A 82 17.02 -11.61 -21.19
N ALA A 83 17.07 -11.83 -19.92
CA ALA A 83 18.27 -11.57 -19.11
C ALA A 83 18.10 -12.15 -17.69
N ARG A 84 19.04 -12.95 -17.23
CA ARG A 84 19.35 -13.05 -15.81
C ARG A 84 20.19 -11.83 -15.40
N PRO A 85 19.63 -10.77 -14.87
CA PRO A 85 20.43 -9.85 -14.09
C PRO A 85 20.69 -10.55 -12.77
N THR A 86 21.94 -10.72 -12.44
CA THR A 86 22.44 -11.14 -11.12
C THR A 86 22.17 -10.02 -10.10
N ILE A 87 20.91 -9.70 -9.89
CA ILE A 87 20.50 -9.01 -8.67
C ILE A 87 20.15 -10.14 -7.72
N GLN A 88 21.10 -10.47 -6.86
CA GLN A 88 20.79 -11.26 -5.68
C GLN A 88 19.61 -10.58 -4.99
N PRO A 89 18.49 -11.27 -4.76
CA PRO A 89 17.44 -10.72 -3.91
C PRO A 89 18.12 -10.37 -2.59
N ALA A 90 18.07 -9.12 -2.20
CA ALA A 90 18.36 -8.75 -0.83
C ALA A 90 17.58 -9.72 0.05
N ALA A 91 18.24 -10.30 1.05
CA ALA A 91 17.64 -11.28 1.93
C ALA A 91 16.22 -10.80 2.28
N LEU A 92 15.22 -11.65 1.98
CA LEU A 92 13.81 -11.34 2.26
C LEU A 92 13.75 -10.82 3.70
N PRO A 93 13.28 -9.61 3.93
CA PRO A 93 13.13 -9.10 5.28
C PRO A 93 12.26 -10.07 6.06
N ALA A 94 12.61 -10.33 7.31
CA ALA A 94 11.80 -11.16 8.19
C ALA A 94 10.33 -10.71 8.14
N PRO A 95 9.35 -11.64 8.21
CA PRO A 95 7.94 -11.28 8.23
C PRO A 95 7.72 -10.24 9.32
N PRO A 96 6.88 -9.22 9.08
CA PRO A 96 6.62 -8.15 10.05
C PRO A 96 6.13 -8.76 11.35
N GLN A 97 6.71 -8.33 12.47
CA GLN A 97 6.18 -8.70 13.78
C GLN A 97 4.85 -7.96 13.96
N ALA A 98 3.90 -8.56 14.67
CA ALA A 98 2.53 -8.04 14.83
C ALA A 98 2.45 -6.60 15.35
N ASP A 99 3.49 -6.11 16.05
CA ASP A 99 3.58 -4.74 16.57
C ASP A 99 4.14 -3.72 15.57
N ASP A 100 4.62 -4.15 14.41
CA ASP A 100 5.24 -3.28 13.40
C ASP A 100 4.38 -3.17 12.12
N SER A 101 3.06 -3.19 12.28
CA SER A 101 2.10 -3.04 11.18
C SER A 101 1.04 -1.98 11.48
N ILE A 102 0.54 -1.36 10.41
CA ILE A 102 -0.71 -0.62 10.44
C ILE A 102 -1.81 -1.63 10.21
N ARG A 103 -2.76 -1.75 11.14
CA ARG A 103 -3.88 -2.70 11.07
C ARG A 103 -5.18 -1.95 10.88
N ILE A 104 -5.90 -2.28 9.83
CA ILE A 104 -7.21 -1.73 9.51
C ILE A 104 -8.22 -2.84 9.68
N HIS A 105 -9.29 -2.57 10.42
CA HIS A 105 -10.37 -3.51 10.67
C HIS A 105 -11.68 -2.98 10.10
N ASN A 106 -12.31 -3.81 9.25
CA ASN A 106 -13.64 -3.63 8.72
C ASN A 106 -13.85 -2.25 8.07
N ALA A 107 -13.00 -1.92 7.10
CA ALA A 107 -13.10 -0.66 6.35
C ALA A 107 -14.27 -0.71 5.36
N ARG A 108 -15.21 0.25 5.48
CA ARG A 108 -16.44 0.35 4.68
C ARG A 108 -16.60 1.70 3.98
N GLU A 109 -15.55 2.50 3.95
CA GLU A 109 -15.57 3.81 3.30
C GLU A 109 -15.83 3.64 1.80
N HIS A 110 -16.73 4.46 1.24
CA HIS A 110 -17.16 4.41 -0.16
C HIS A 110 -17.58 3.00 -0.63
N ASN A 111 -16.80 2.39 -1.52
CA ASN A 111 -17.11 1.07 -2.08
C ASN A 111 -16.38 -0.09 -1.39
N LEU A 112 -15.62 0.16 -0.32
CA LEU A 112 -14.98 -0.90 0.44
C LEU A 112 -15.98 -1.76 1.20
N LYS A 113 -15.81 -3.08 1.19
CA LYS A 113 -16.75 -4.07 1.70
C LYS A 113 -16.25 -4.76 2.97
N GLY A 114 -15.92 -3.97 3.99
CA GLY A 114 -15.43 -4.53 5.24
C GLY A 114 -14.03 -5.11 5.12
N VAL A 115 -13.11 -4.31 4.57
CA VAL A 115 -11.73 -4.75 4.34
C VAL A 115 -10.95 -4.80 5.64
N ASP A 116 -10.37 -5.97 5.93
CA ASP A 116 -9.35 -6.19 6.95
C ASP A 116 -7.99 -6.31 6.28
N VAL A 117 -7.03 -5.46 6.65
CA VAL A 117 -5.70 -5.50 6.05
C VAL A 117 -4.60 -5.06 7.02
N ASP A 118 -3.49 -5.79 7.00
CA ASP A 118 -2.26 -5.47 7.71
C ASP A 118 -1.22 -4.94 6.72
N ILE A 119 -0.72 -3.73 6.98
CA ILE A 119 0.29 -3.06 6.16
C ILE A 119 1.56 -2.91 7.00
N PRO A 120 2.66 -3.57 6.62
CA PRO A 120 3.89 -3.51 7.39
C PRO A 120 4.49 -2.10 7.37
N ARG A 121 5.01 -1.67 8.52
CA ARG A 121 5.73 -0.40 8.67
C ARG A 121 7.18 -0.55 8.21
N ASN A 122 7.84 0.59 7.94
CA ASN A 122 9.23 0.64 7.49
C ASN A 122 9.48 -0.21 6.23
N ARG A 123 8.46 -0.33 5.38
CA ARG A 123 8.45 -1.09 4.13
C ARG A 123 7.91 -0.28 2.98
N PHE A 124 8.24 -0.72 1.79
CA PHE A 124 7.64 -0.24 0.57
C PHE A 124 6.44 -1.13 0.21
N THR A 125 5.23 -0.60 0.44
CA THR A 125 3.96 -1.26 0.14
C THR A 125 3.34 -0.66 -1.11
N VAL A 126 2.88 -1.49 -2.03
CA VAL A 126 2.13 -1.08 -3.22
C VAL A 126 0.68 -1.54 -3.10
N VAL A 127 -0.26 -0.63 -3.31
CA VAL A 127 -1.69 -0.94 -3.45
C VAL A 127 -2.01 -1.08 -4.93
N THR A 128 -2.48 -2.27 -5.30
CA THR A 128 -2.82 -2.65 -6.68
C THR A 128 -4.30 -2.99 -6.83
N GLY A 129 -4.73 -3.24 -8.05
CA GLY A 129 -6.11 -3.60 -8.37
C GLY A 129 -6.67 -2.79 -9.54
N VAL A 130 -7.82 -3.21 -10.06
CA VAL A 130 -8.49 -2.56 -11.19
C VAL A 130 -8.94 -1.13 -10.83
N SER A 131 -9.23 -0.31 -11.84
CA SER A 131 -9.79 1.04 -11.62
C SER A 131 -11.12 0.94 -10.86
N GLY A 132 -11.31 1.80 -9.85
CA GLY A 132 -12.50 1.77 -9.01
C GLY A 132 -12.55 0.66 -7.97
N SER A 133 -11.48 -0.11 -7.72
CA SER A 133 -11.45 -1.15 -6.69
C SER A 133 -11.27 -0.66 -5.25
N GLY A 134 -11.17 0.67 -5.03
CA GLY A 134 -11.04 1.24 -3.69
C GLY A 134 -9.61 1.60 -3.25
N LYS A 135 -8.62 1.56 -4.16
CA LYS A 135 -7.21 1.89 -3.84
C LYS A 135 -7.04 3.28 -3.23
N SER A 136 -7.60 4.29 -3.89
CA SER A 136 -7.55 5.68 -3.40
C SER A 136 -8.30 5.82 -2.09
N THR A 137 -9.44 5.17 -1.94
CA THR A 137 -10.21 5.14 -0.70
C THR A 137 -9.37 4.58 0.45
N LEU A 138 -8.70 3.45 0.26
CA LEU A 138 -7.84 2.87 1.30
C LEU A 138 -6.66 3.79 1.65
N ALA A 139 -5.98 4.34 0.64
CA ALA A 139 -4.75 5.11 0.85
C ALA A 139 -5.03 6.53 1.36
N PHE A 140 -6.00 7.25 0.78
CA PHE A 140 -6.24 8.66 1.08
C PHE A 140 -7.39 8.85 2.06
N ASP A 141 -8.58 8.29 1.79
CA ASP A 141 -9.76 8.55 2.62
C ASP A 141 -9.69 7.86 3.98
N ILE A 142 -8.94 6.75 4.08
CA ILE A 142 -8.75 6.02 5.34
C ILE A 142 -7.39 6.32 5.94
N LEU A 143 -6.30 5.85 5.33
CA LEU A 143 -4.98 5.91 5.98
C LEU A 143 -4.44 7.34 6.12
N PHE A 144 -4.45 8.11 5.03
CA PHE A 144 -3.95 9.49 5.10
C PHE A 144 -4.83 10.35 6.01
N ALA A 145 -6.16 10.30 5.84
CA ALA A 145 -7.10 11.08 6.63
C ALA A 145 -7.00 10.77 8.13
N GLU A 146 -6.94 9.49 8.52
CA GLU A 146 -6.84 9.08 9.92
C GLU A 146 -5.46 9.43 10.51
N GLY A 147 -4.37 9.24 9.77
CA GLY A 147 -3.04 9.63 10.23
C GLY A 147 -2.90 11.14 10.44
N GLN A 148 -3.47 11.93 9.52
CA GLN A 148 -3.53 13.38 9.64
C GLN A 148 -4.41 13.82 10.82
N ARG A 149 -5.59 13.21 10.99
CA ARG A 149 -6.50 13.49 12.10
C ARG A 149 -5.81 13.25 13.46
N ARG A 150 -5.14 12.11 13.65
CA ARG A 150 -4.39 11.80 14.89
C ARG A 150 -3.24 12.76 15.15
N TYR A 151 -2.53 13.14 14.08
CA TYR A 151 -1.48 14.15 14.21
C TYR A 151 -2.05 15.48 14.70
N LEU A 152 -3.16 15.95 14.10
CA LEU A 152 -3.82 17.20 14.49
C LEU A 152 -4.37 17.15 15.94
N GLU A 153 -4.90 16.01 16.37
CA GLU A 153 -5.34 15.80 17.75
C GLU A 153 -4.20 15.89 18.76
N SER A 154 -2.98 15.53 18.36
CA SER A 154 -1.79 15.65 19.22
C SER A 154 -1.30 17.09 19.39
N LEU A 155 -1.74 18.02 18.54
CA LEU A 155 -1.37 19.43 18.63
C LEU A 155 -2.08 20.13 19.80
N ASN A 156 -1.50 21.24 20.24
CA ASN A 156 -2.10 22.06 21.30
C ASN A 156 -3.42 22.72 20.83
N ALA A 157 -4.25 23.16 21.78
CA ALA A 157 -5.58 23.71 21.50
C ALA A 157 -5.55 24.95 20.58
N TYR A 158 -4.48 25.74 20.63
CA TYR A 158 -4.33 26.92 19.76
C TYR A 158 -4.08 26.52 18.30
N ALA A 159 -3.21 25.56 18.02
CA ALA A 159 -2.95 25.10 16.67
C ALA A 159 -4.18 24.43 16.04
N ARG A 160 -4.99 23.72 16.83
CA ARG A 160 -6.24 23.08 16.36
C ARG A 160 -7.31 24.06 15.85
N GLN A 161 -7.31 25.32 16.27
CA GLN A 161 -8.28 26.32 15.80
C GLN A 161 -8.09 26.70 14.34
N PHE A 162 -6.92 26.48 13.77
CA PHE A 162 -6.60 26.86 12.40
C PHE A 162 -6.73 25.71 11.38
N VAL A 163 -7.02 24.50 11.83
CA VAL A 163 -7.10 23.33 10.97
C VAL A 163 -8.41 22.59 11.20
N GLN A 164 -9.20 22.44 10.16
CA GLN A 164 -10.41 21.61 10.22
C GLN A 164 -10.01 20.14 10.16
N PRO A 165 -10.34 19.32 11.17
CA PRO A 165 -10.09 17.89 11.11
C PRO A 165 -10.93 17.25 10.01
N SER A 166 -10.32 16.34 9.26
CA SER A 166 -11.03 15.48 8.32
C SER A 166 -12.12 14.65 9.03
N ALA A 167 -13.19 14.33 8.34
CA ALA A 167 -14.19 13.41 8.87
C ALA A 167 -13.54 12.07 9.25
N ARG A 168 -14.09 11.41 10.25
CA ARG A 168 -13.63 10.07 10.65
C ARG A 168 -14.06 9.07 9.59
N PRO A 169 -13.14 8.28 9.02
CA PRO A 169 -13.51 7.28 8.01
C PRO A 169 -14.38 6.17 8.61
N ASP A 170 -15.19 5.53 7.77
CA ASP A 170 -16.04 4.39 8.16
C ASP A 170 -15.20 3.11 8.29
N VAL A 171 -14.59 2.96 9.45
CA VAL A 171 -13.80 1.79 9.85
C VAL A 171 -14.07 1.46 11.31
N ASP A 172 -14.03 0.18 11.67
CA ASP A 172 -14.21 -0.20 13.08
C ASP A 172 -12.98 0.20 13.92
N ALA A 173 -11.78 -0.06 13.44
CA ALA A 173 -10.55 0.33 14.12
C ALA A 173 -9.35 0.46 13.16
N ILE A 174 -8.42 1.38 13.51
CA ILE A 174 -7.10 1.47 12.88
C ILE A 174 -6.04 1.54 13.99
N PHE A 175 -5.04 0.68 13.93
CA PHE A 175 -3.93 0.62 14.87
C PHE A 175 -2.60 0.88 14.17
N GLY A 176 -1.61 1.37 14.91
CA GLY A 176 -0.23 1.49 14.45
C GLY A 176 0.02 2.58 13.39
N ILE A 177 -0.96 3.44 13.10
CA ILE A 177 -0.79 4.49 12.08
C ILE A 177 0.12 5.62 12.59
N PRO A 178 1.22 5.94 11.88
CA PRO A 178 2.08 7.09 12.19
C PRO A 178 1.49 8.39 11.61
N PRO A 179 2.09 9.56 11.90
CA PRO A 179 1.83 10.76 11.13
C PRO A 179 2.05 10.52 9.64
N THR A 180 1.13 10.99 8.81
CA THR A 180 1.09 10.71 7.38
C THR A 180 1.26 11.99 6.55
N VAL A 181 1.90 11.85 5.39
CA VAL A 181 1.99 12.86 4.34
C VAL A 181 1.55 12.21 3.03
N ALA A 182 0.72 12.91 2.26
CA ALA A 182 0.31 12.45 0.94
C ALA A 182 0.88 13.34 -0.16
N ILE A 183 1.19 12.72 -1.31
CA ILE A 183 1.54 13.38 -2.55
C ILE A 183 0.58 12.84 -3.60
N GLU A 184 -0.26 13.72 -4.13
CA GLU A 184 -1.14 13.45 -5.26
C GLU A 184 -0.57 14.09 -6.54
N GLN A 185 -0.78 13.42 -7.67
CA GLN A 185 -0.47 13.95 -9.01
C GLN A 185 -1.74 14.43 -9.70
#